data_39976d0129f70c95fb502e5deb9e2c9f
#
_entry.id   39976d0129f70c95fb502e5deb9e2c9f
#
_cell.length_a   1.000
_cell.length_b   1.000
_cell.length_c   1.000
_cell.angle_alpha   90.00
_cell.angle_beta   90.00
_cell.angle_gamma   90.00
#
_symmetry.space_group_name_H-M   'P 1'
#
loop_
_entity.id
_entity.type
_entity.pdbx_description
1 polymer ?
#
loop_
_entity_poly.entity_id
_entity_poly.type
_entity_poly.pdbx_seq_one_letter_code
_entity_poly.pdbx_strand_id
1 'polypeptide(L)'
;MREILLTTHHENPGLPVEVHCHGFDEVDFSEFAALDLVLLDRKCAEENVACIPTLYLRQNRLAEFEQFMQRYRALRVAGRIPHLVGIALEGPLLASHGGTPAATVWAPTRHEWERLARLGDLGLVYTVISPDAFTTASGLYDNLDDRHPRLDWIVPLLMAHGVRPALGHFTKADPQGAAELVRDIVDLAWQSEWTGSGARVITDHLFNDMPLNIKHAFRTSAARAKRESTLAAYDLPNWTLADMDQIAGPVPAAIMNEAAAGRIAACINFDGEHVDLAIAARAAGLMGHANTMLMTDRCDSARIGGQELHQTDDNGLWYQDGGIVAAGSQPLARQMRNAQQMGVADAPLWQLVAGTAHRAFGTGAPAELATAGEAR
;
A
#
# COMPACT_ATOMS: atom_id res chain seq x y z
N MET A 1 18.50 -8.59 17.53
CA MET A 1 17.28 -7.76 17.36
C MET A 1 16.86 -7.01 18.64
N ARG A 2 17.10 -7.54 19.87
CA ARG A 2 16.84 -6.81 21.14
C ARG A 2 17.80 -5.64 21.43
N GLU A 3 19.02 -5.64 20.90
CA GLU A 3 20.03 -4.61 21.20
C GLU A 3 19.91 -3.33 20.39
N ILE A 4 19.27 -3.37 19.20
CA ILE A 4 19.11 -2.17 18.35
C ILE A 4 17.96 -1.26 18.84
N LEU A 5 17.05 -1.79 19.65
CA LEU A 5 15.84 -1.08 20.10
C LEU A 5 16.03 -0.22 21.36
N LEU A 6 17.24 -0.17 21.99
CA LEU A 6 17.40 0.35 23.35
C LEU A 6 18.28 1.60 23.50
N THR A 7 18.73 2.27 22.44
CA THR A 7 19.75 3.32 22.61
C THR A 7 19.42 4.73 22.16
N THR A 8 18.19 5.10 21.83
CA THR A 8 17.86 6.52 21.61
C THR A 8 16.56 6.90 22.29
N HIS A 9 16.62 7.85 23.22
CA HIS A 9 15.50 8.57 23.84
C HIS A 9 14.79 9.49 22.81
N HIS A 10 14.33 8.96 21.71
CA HIS A 10 13.32 9.58 20.87
C HIS A 10 11.99 8.91 21.17
N GLU A 11 10.92 9.69 21.28
CA GLU A 11 9.55 9.22 21.49
C GLU A 11 9.35 7.95 20.65
N ASN A 12 9.04 6.82 21.32
CA ASN A 12 8.84 5.54 20.63
C ASN A 12 7.64 5.70 19.69
N PRO A 13 7.84 5.72 18.36
CA PRO A 13 6.77 6.00 17.40
C PRO A 13 5.73 4.88 17.29
N GLY A 14 5.77 3.90 18.15
CA GLY A 14 4.95 2.70 18.11
C GLY A 14 5.63 1.53 17.39
N LEU A 15 4.89 0.45 17.15
CA LEU A 15 5.39 -0.70 16.39
C LEU A 15 5.56 -0.33 14.92
N PRO A 16 6.52 -0.92 14.19
CA PRO A 16 6.51 -0.91 12.73
C PRO A 16 5.17 -1.39 12.20
N VAL A 17 4.68 -0.79 11.13
CA VAL A 17 3.37 -1.12 10.55
C VAL A 17 3.55 -1.74 9.17
N GLU A 18 3.09 -2.97 9.03
CA GLU A 18 2.90 -3.62 7.74
C GLU A 18 1.67 -3.02 7.07
N VAL A 19 1.87 -2.05 6.20
CA VAL A 19 0.76 -1.23 5.66
C VAL A 19 0.07 -1.85 4.45
N HIS A 20 0.73 -2.83 3.80
CA HIS A 20 0.23 -3.51 2.61
C HIS A 20 0.87 -4.90 2.48
N CYS A 21 0.08 -5.94 2.71
CA CYS A 21 0.51 -7.33 2.54
C CYS A 21 -0.69 -8.25 2.30
N HIS A 22 -0.44 -9.40 1.68
CA HIS A 22 -1.47 -10.32 1.17
C HIS A 22 -1.49 -11.67 1.87
N GLY A 23 -0.58 -11.89 2.82
CA GLY A 23 -0.55 -13.15 3.57
C GLY A 23 0.54 -13.20 4.64
N PHE A 24 0.30 -14.07 5.62
CA PHE A 24 1.25 -14.48 6.65
C PHE A 24 1.20 -15.98 6.83
N ASP A 25 2.33 -16.67 6.92
CA ASP A 25 2.42 -18.10 7.24
C ASP A 25 1.47 -18.97 6.37
N GLU A 26 1.54 -18.86 5.06
CA GLU A 26 0.73 -19.62 4.09
C GLU A 26 -0.79 -19.31 4.13
N VAL A 27 -1.20 -18.26 4.83
CA VAL A 27 -2.60 -17.81 4.86
C VAL A 27 -2.85 -16.74 3.82
N ASP A 28 -3.72 -17.03 2.86
CA ASP A 28 -4.26 -16.05 1.92
C ASP A 28 -5.33 -15.22 2.63
N PHE A 29 -5.11 -13.92 2.79
CA PHE A 29 -6.03 -13.02 3.47
C PHE A 29 -7.37 -12.86 2.75
N SER A 30 -7.46 -13.14 1.46
CA SER A 30 -8.71 -13.03 0.70
C SER A 30 -9.70 -14.14 0.98
N GLU A 31 -9.31 -15.20 1.67
CA GLU A 31 -10.18 -16.29 2.11
C GLU A 31 -10.84 -15.94 3.46
N PHE A 32 -11.74 -14.97 3.47
CA PHE A 32 -12.33 -14.35 4.66
C PHE A 32 -12.95 -15.35 5.65
N ALA A 33 -13.61 -16.40 5.14
CA ALA A 33 -14.27 -17.38 5.99
C ALA A 33 -13.26 -18.21 6.79
N ALA A 34 -12.11 -18.49 6.22
CA ALA A 34 -11.06 -19.29 6.82
C ALA A 34 -10.05 -18.45 7.64
N LEU A 35 -10.04 -17.12 7.47
CA LEU A 35 -9.07 -16.26 8.14
C LEU A 35 -9.33 -16.16 9.64
N ASP A 36 -8.42 -16.72 10.44
CA ASP A 36 -8.39 -16.56 11.89
C ASP A 36 -7.65 -15.26 12.26
N LEU A 37 -8.42 -14.21 12.52
CA LEU A 37 -7.90 -12.89 12.90
C LEU A 37 -7.11 -12.91 14.22
N VAL A 38 -7.44 -13.82 15.15
CA VAL A 38 -6.71 -13.93 16.43
C VAL A 38 -5.37 -14.61 16.22
N LEU A 39 -5.32 -15.63 15.38
CA LEU A 39 -4.07 -16.25 14.97
C LEU A 39 -3.18 -15.24 14.24
N LEU A 40 -3.73 -14.50 13.28
CA LEU A 40 -3.01 -13.47 12.54
C LEU A 40 -2.43 -12.40 13.48
N ASP A 41 -3.22 -11.89 14.43
CA ASP A 41 -2.76 -10.92 15.42
C ASP A 41 -1.57 -11.45 16.24
N ARG A 42 -1.64 -12.72 16.66
CA ARG A 42 -0.52 -13.37 17.35
C ARG A 42 0.73 -13.44 16.48
N LYS A 43 0.59 -13.74 15.17
CA LYS A 43 1.70 -13.74 14.23
C LYS A 43 2.33 -12.35 14.06
N CYS A 44 1.52 -11.32 13.99
CA CYS A 44 1.99 -9.94 14.00
C CYS A 44 2.76 -9.61 15.29
N ALA A 45 2.26 -10.07 16.45
CA ALA A 45 2.97 -9.92 17.73
C ALA A 45 4.33 -10.66 17.75
N GLU A 46 4.40 -11.88 17.20
CA GLU A 46 5.63 -12.65 17.08
C GLU A 46 6.68 -11.93 16.20
N GLU A 47 6.26 -11.28 15.11
CA GLU A 47 7.13 -10.45 14.26
C GLU A 47 7.39 -9.05 14.84
N ASN A 48 6.70 -8.66 15.91
CA ASN A 48 6.76 -7.34 16.54
C ASN A 48 6.35 -6.22 15.57
N VAL A 49 5.25 -6.40 14.86
CA VAL A 49 4.66 -5.45 13.91
C VAL A 49 3.17 -5.26 14.18
N ALA A 50 2.65 -4.08 13.81
CA ALA A 50 1.22 -3.92 13.56
C ALA A 50 0.95 -4.18 12.08
N CYS A 51 -0.28 -4.54 11.72
CA CYS A 51 -0.61 -4.93 10.34
C CYS A 51 -1.93 -4.33 9.87
N ILE A 52 -1.97 -3.97 8.60
CA ILE A 52 -3.16 -3.68 7.81
C ILE A 52 -3.24 -4.74 6.70
N PRO A 53 -3.91 -5.88 6.94
CA PRO A 53 -4.09 -6.88 5.90
C PRO A 53 -4.80 -6.28 4.67
N THR A 54 -4.19 -6.48 3.50
CA THR A 54 -4.70 -6.00 2.22
C THR A 54 -5.35 -7.15 1.48
N LEU A 55 -6.64 -7.03 1.22
CA LEU A 55 -7.48 -8.11 0.71
C LEU A 55 -7.88 -7.87 -0.74
N TYR A 56 -8.20 -8.95 -1.43
CA TYR A 56 -8.80 -8.95 -2.77
C TYR A 56 -10.26 -9.33 -2.70
N LEU A 57 -11.15 -8.50 -3.25
CA LEU A 57 -12.59 -8.68 -3.14
C LEU A 57 -13.24 -8.99 -4.50
N ARG A 58 -13.80 -10.18 -4.65
CA ARG A 58 -14.67 -10.52 -5.79
C ARG A 58 -16.06 -9.90 -5.60
N GLN A 59 -16.66 -9.41 -6.68
CA GLN A 59 -17.96 -8.74 -6.62
C GLN A 59 -19.05 -9.59 -5.92
N ASN A 60 -19.13 -10.88 -6.23
CA ASN A 60 -20.11 -11.79 -5.64
C ASN A 60 -19.89 -12.15 -4.17
N ARG A 61 -18.78 -11.69 -3.57
CA ARG A 61 -18.43 -11.93 -2.15
C ARG A 61 -18.60 -10.69 -1.25
N LEU A 62 -19.17 -9.61 -1.75
CA LEU A 62 -19.32 -8.37 -0.97
C LEU A 62 -20.08 -8.57 0.34
N ALA A 63 -21.18 -9.38 0.32
CA ALA A 63 -21.94 -9.67 1.55
C ALA A 63 -21.13 -10.47 2.58
N GLU A 64 -20.27 -11.38 2.13
CA GLU A 64 -19.37 -12.13 3.00
C GLU A 64 -18.28 -11.22 3.59
N PHE A 65 -17.79 -10.27 2.79
CA PHE A 65 -16.82 -9.28 3.27
C PHE A 65 -17.43 -8.35 4.33
N GLU A 66 -18.69 -7.95 4.20
CA GLU A 66 -19.38 -7.20 5.25
C GLU A 66 -19.44 -7.97 6.57
N GLN A 67 -19.74 -9.28 6.52
CA GLN A 67 -19.74 -10.14 7.72
C GLN A 67 -18.33 -10.27 8.32
N PHE A 68 -17.31 -10.40 7.47
CA PHE A 68 -15.92 -10.40 7.91
C PHE A 68 -15.56 -9.09 8.64
N MET A 69 -15.93 -7.93 8.10
CA MET A 69 -15.68 -6.63 8.71
C MET A 69 -16.40 -6.45 10.04
N GLN A 70 -17.62 -6.95 10.18
CA GLN A 70 -18.34 -6.98 11.45
C GLN A 70 -17.60 -7.83 12.51
N ARG A 71 -17.09 -9.01 12.12
CA ARG A 71 -16.27 -9.86 12.99
C ARG A 71 -14.96 -9.17 13.38
N TYR A 72 -14.26 -8.55 12.41
CA TYR A 72 -13.07 -7.76 12.68
C TYR A 72 -13.37 -6.66 13.72
N ARG A 73 -14.41 -5.86 13.51
CA ARG A 73 -14.80 -4.79 14.43
C ARG A 73 -15.10 -5.30 15.84
N ALA A 74 -15.83 -6.39 15.97
CA ALA A 74 -16.13 -7.01 17.24
C ALA A 74 -14.87 -7.43 18.00
N LEU A 75 -13.91 -8.06 17.33
CA LEU A 75 -12.64 -8.46 17.94
C LEU A 75 -11.77 -7.26 18.32
N ARG A 76 -11.74 -6.20 17.51
CA ARG A 76 -11.03 -4.94 17.82
C ARG A 76 -11.58 -4.28 19.07
N VAL A 77 -12.90 -4.11 19.15
CA VAL A 77 -13.57 -3.51 20.32
C VAL A 77 -13.33 -4.34 21.58
N ALA A 78 -13.28 -5.66 21.45
CA ALA A 78 -12.96 -6.56 22.56
C ALA A 78 -11.47 -6.61 22.93
N GLY A 79 -10.59 -5.85 22.26
CA GLY A 79 -9.14 -5.84 22.48
C GLY A 79 -8.44 -7.16 22.16
N ARG A 80 -9.07 -8.03 21.32
CA ARG A 80 -8.59 -9.37 21.02
C ARG A 80 -7.53 -9.42 19.92
N ILE A 81 -7.44 -8.33 19.11
CA ILE A 81 -6.55 -8.22 17.94
C ILE A 81 -5.89 -6.82 17.92
N PRO A 82 -5.10 -6.46 18.93
CA PRO A 82 -4.50 -5.12 19.05
C PRO A 82 -3.49 -4.78 17.94
N HIS A 83 -2.85 -5.78 17.33
CA HIS A 83 -1.87 -5.58 16.26
C HIS A 83 -2.50 -5.39 14.87
N LEU A 84 -3.78 -5.77 14.67
CA LEU A 84 -4.49 -5.53 13.41
C LEU A 84 -5.14 -4.14 13.45
N VAL A 85 -4.50 -3.16 12.86
CA VAL A 85 -4.85 -1.73 13.01
C VAL A 85 -5.77 -1.18 11.93
N GLY A 86 -6.17 -2.00 10.99
CA GLY A 86 -7.10 -1.71 9.90
C GLY A 86 -7.25 -2.91 8.99
N ILE A 87 -8.17 -2.81 8.04
CA ILE A 87 -8.30 -3.71 6.89
C ILE A 87 -8.23 -2.83 5.64
N ALA A 88 -7.65 -3.34 4.56
CA ALA A 88 -7.57 -2.65 3.29
C ALA A 88 -8.04 -3.52 2.12
N LEU A 89 -8.37 -2.88 1.01
CA LEU A 89 -8.65 -3.55 -0.26
C LEU A 89 -7.67 -3.07 -1.33
N GLU A 90 -7.10 -4.00 -2.08
CA GLU A 90 -6.47 -3.72 -3.37
C GLU A 90 -7.50 -3.89 -4.48
N GLY A 91 -7.91 -2.76 -5.02
CA GLY A 91 -9.09 -2.66 -5.89
C GLY A 91 -10.37 -2.42 -5.08
N PRO A 92 -11.56 -2.64 -5.69
CA PRO A 92 -11.77 -3.32 -6.97
C PRO A 92 -11.63 -2.46 -8.23
N LEU A 93 -11.60 -1.12 -8.14
CA LEU A 93 -11.62 -0.20 -9.28
C LEU A 93 -10.19 0.04 -9.81
N LEU A 94 -9.64 -0.93 -10.54
CA LEU A 94 -8.29 -0.87 -11.10
C LEU A 94 -8.33 -0.78 -12.63
N ALA A 95 -7.61 0.18 -13.20
CA ALA A 95 -7.48 0.37 -14.65
C ALA A 95 -6.60 -0.70 -15.30
N SER A 96 -5.53 -1.10 -14.59
CA SER A 96 -4.68 -2.27 -14.86
C SER A 96 -4.81 -3.23 -13.68
N HIS A 97 -5.00 -4.53 -13.94
CA HIS A 97 -5.02 -5.49 -12.84
C HIS A 97 -3.60 -5.81 -12.31
N GLY A 98 -2.55 -5.61 -13.12
CA GLY A 98 -1.19 -5.93 -12.69
C GLY A 98 -1.08 -7.33 -12.11
N GLY A 99 -0.55 -7.44 -10.89
CA GLY A 99 -0.49 -8.66 -10.10
C GLY A 99 -1.77 -9.04 -9.37
N THR A 100 -2.78 -8.16 -9.34
CA THR A 100 -4.07 -8.41 -8.70
C THR A 100 -4.84 -9.50 -9.45
N PRO A 101 -5.48 -10.47 -8.76
CA PRO A 101 -6.29 -11.48 -9.42
C PRO A 101 -7.42 -10.85 -10.25
N ALA A 102 -7.48 -11.14 -11.55
CA ALA A 102 -8.41 -10.48 -12.49
C ALA A 102 -9.89 -10.56 -12.04
N ALA A 103 -10.30 -11.64 -11.35
CA ALA A 103 -11.65 -11.80 -10.83
C ALA A 103 -12.01 -10.84 -9.68
N THR A 104 -11.03 -10.10 -9.15
CA THR A 104 -11.21 -9.10 -8.07
C THR A 104 -11.17 -7.68 -8.59
N VAL A 105 -10.99 -7.50 -9.91
CA VAL A 105 -11.02 -6.20 -10.59
C VAL A 105 -12.38 -6.02 -11.27
N TRP A 106 -13.16 -5.07 -10.78
CA TRP A 106 -14.51 -4.78 -11.26
C TRP A 106 -14.91 -3.35 -10.90
N ALA A 107 -15.88 -2.81 -11.61
CA ALA A 107 -16.40 -1.47 -11.35
C ALA A 107 -17.63 -1.58 -10.44
N PRO A 108 -17.56 -1.08 -9.19
CA PRO A 108 -18.73 -1.06 -8.32
C PRO A 108 -19.79 -0.07 -8.80
N THR A 109 -21.05 -0.47 -8.72
CA THR A 109 -22.20 0.42 -8.87
C THR A 109 -22.31 1.38 -7.68
N ARG A 110 -23.18 2.42 -7.79
CA ARG A 110 -23.43 3.34 -6.66
C ARG A 110 -23.78 2.62 -5.38
N HIS A 111 -24.67 1.62 -5.46
CA HIS A 111 -25.09 0.86 -4.30
C HIS A 111 -23.95 0.03 -3.69
N GLU A 112 -23.08 -0.56 -4.50
CA GLU A 112 -21.93 -1.31 -4.01
C GLU A 112 -20.90 -0.38 -3.39
N TRP A 113 -20.65 0.81 -3.95
CA TRP A 113 -19.77 1.82 -3.35
C TRP A 113 -20.30 2.32 -1.99
N GLU A 114 -21.62 2.55 -1.86
CA GLU A 114 -22.22 2.91 -0.57
C GLU A 114 -22.03 1.82 0.49
N ARG A 115 -22.07 0.55 0.09
CA ARG A 115 -21.78 -0.58 0.98
C ARG A 115 -20.31 -0.61 1.38
N LEU A 116 -19.39 -0.50 0.40
CA LEU A 116 -17.95 -0.46 0.65
C LEU A 116 -17.54 0.71 1.54
N ALA A 117 -18.05 1.90 1.27
CA ALA A 117 -17.73 3.09 2.06
C ALA A 117 -18.12 2.92 3.54
N ARG A 118 -19.34 2.41 3.82
CA ARG A 118 -19.80 2.13 5.20
C ARG A 118 -18.91 1.16 5.97
N LEU A 119 -18.08 0.36 5.31
CA LEU A 119 -17.10 -0.49 5.98
C LEU A 119 -15.96 0.30 6.64
N GLY A 120 -15.78 1.57 6.29
CA GLY A 120 -14.92 2.49 7.02
C GLY A 120 -15.30 2.58 8.51
N ASP A 121 -16.60 2.60 8.82
CA ASP A 121 -17.12 2.62 10.20
C ASP A 121 -16.74 1.33 10.97
N LEU A 122 -16.40 0.26 10.24
CA LEU A 122 -15.99 -1.03 10.81
C LEU A 122 -14.47 -1.23 10.80
N GLY A 123 -13.69 -0.34 10.15
CA GLY A 123 -12.24 -0.38 10.12
C GLY A 123 -11.60 -0.69 8.78
N LEU A 124 -12.34 -0.55 7.66
CA LEU A 124 -11.72 -0.43 6.33
C LEU A 124 -11.02 0.92 6.27
N VAL A 125 -9.69 0.91 6.11
CA VAL A 125 -8.90 2.14 6.22
C VAL A 125 -8.49 2.73 4.87
N TYR A 126 -8.39 1.91 3.82
CA TYR A 126 -8.20 2.38 2.45
C TYR A 126 -8.70 1.35 1.43
N THR A 127 -8.91 1.81 0.21
CA THR A 127 -9.10 0.98 -0.99
C THR A 127 -8.21 1.52 -2.11
N VAL A 128 -7.50 0.62 -2.81
CA VAL A 128 -6.71 1.00 -3.98
C VAL A 128 -7.67 1.31 -5.11
N ILE A 129 -7.47 2.46 -5.73
CA ILE A 129 -8.22 2.91 -6.92
C ILE A 129 -7.26 3.45 -7.96
N SER A 130 -7.56 3.19 -9.22
CA SER A 130 -6.79 3.77 -10.32
C SER A 130 -7.40 5.10 -10.74
N PRO A 131 -6.62 6.19 -10.74
CA PRO A 131 -7.10 7.48 -11.23
C PRO A 131 -7.66 7.42 -12.65
N ASP A 132 -7.07 6.63 -13.51
CA ASP A 132 -7.40 6.46 -14.92
C ASP A 132 -8.38 5.28 -15.21
N ALA A 133 -9.07 4.78 -14.17
CA ALA A 133 -10.01 3.65 -14.31
C ALA A 133 -11.17 3.91 -15.30
N PHE A 134 -11.51 5.17 -15.53
CA PHE A 134 -12.60 5.57 -16.43
C PHE A 134 -12.14 6.03 -17.82
N THR A 135 -10.87 5.86 -18.15
CA THR A 135 -10.34 6.17 -19.49
C THR A 135 -10.55 4.98 -20.44
N THR A 136 -10.52 5.26 -21.75
CA THR A 136 -10.64 4.23 -22.79
C THR A 136 -9.53 3.18 -22.77
N ALA A 137 -8.44 3.45 -22.09
CA ALA A 137 -7.31 2.53 -21.92
C ALA A 137 -7.50 1.56 -20.75
N SER A 138 -8.45 1.83 -19.86
CA SER A 138 -8.75 0.96 -18.71
C SER A 138 -9.33 -0.38 -19.14
N GLY A 139 -8.88 -1.44 -18.48
CA GLY A 139 -9.48 -2.78 -18.67
C GLY A 139 -10.94 -2.87 -18.22
N LEU A 140 -11.44 -1.87 -17.49
CA LEU A 140 -12.83 -1.78 -17.05
C LEU A 140 -13.74 -1.05 -18.04
N TYR A 141 -13.18 -0.29 -19.01
CA TYR A 141 -13.90 0.71 -19.79
C TYR A 141 -15.16 0.14 -20.49
N ASP A 142 -15.05 -1.01 -21.12
CA ASP A 142 -16.16 -1.64 -21.85
C ASP A 142 -17.28 -2.15 -20.93
N ASN A 143 -17.03 -2.26 -19.62
CA ASN A 143 -17.99 -2.69 -18.62
C ASN A 143 -18.66 -1.51 -17.87
N LEU A 144 -18.27 -0.27 -18.18
CA LEU A 144 -18.79 0.92 -17.52
C LEU A 144 -20.09 1.38 -18.19
N ASP A 145 -21.08 1.74 -17.37
CA ASP A 145 -22.35 2.33 -17.79
C ASP A 145 -22.82 3.39 -16.76
N ASP A 146 -24.04 3.91 -16.91
CA ASP A 146 -24.61 4.96 -16.05
C ASP A 146 -24.80 4.54 -14.57
N ARG A 147 -24.71 3.24 -14.25
CA ARG A 147 -24.76 2.75 -12.87
C ARG A 147 -23.47 2.95 -12.12
N HIS A 148 -22.36 3.20 -12.84
CA HIS A 148 -21.02 3.32 -12.29
C HIS A 148 -20.68 4.81 -12.08
N PRO A 149 -20.62 5.27 -10.82
CA PRO A 149 -20.29 6.66 -10.50
C PRO A 149 -18.82 6.95 -10.85
N ARG A 150 -18.52 8.21 -11.10
CA ARG A 150 -17.17 8.69 -11.34
C ARG A 150 -16.45 9.03 -10.04
N LEU A 151 -15.15 9.30 -10.13
CA LEU A 151 -14.29 9.54 -8.97
C LEU A 151 -14.71 10.77 -8.15
N ASP A 152 -15.30 11.77 -8.80
CA ASP A 152 -15.87 12.96 -8.16
C ASP A 152 -17.01 12.66 -7.19
N TRP A 153 -17.69 11.54 -7.36
CA TRP A 153 -18.69 11.03 -6.42
C TRP A 153 -18.11 9.97 -5.47
N ILE A 154 -17.20 9.07 -5.97
CA ILE A 154 -16.63 7.98 -5.18
C ILE A 154 -15.74 8.50 -4.07
N VAL A 155 -14.79 9.40 -4.38
CA VAL A 155 -13.80 9.88 -3.41
C VAL A 155 -14.45 10.58 -2.23
N PRO A 156 -15.36 11.57 -2.40
CA PRO A 156 -16.05 12.19 -1.27
C PRO A 156 -16.84 11.18 -0.42
N LEU A 157 -17.49 10.20 -1.04
CA LEU A 157 -18.22 9.14 -0.32
C LEU A 157 -17.28 8.33 0.58
N LEU A 158 -16.16 7.85 0.04
CA LEU A 158 -15.16 7.10 0.81
C LEU A 158 -14.62 7.93 1.97
N MET A 159 -14.26 9.19 1.71
CA MET A 159 -13.72 10.13 2.69
C MET A 159 -14.69 10.41 3.83
N ALA A 160 -16.00 10.54 3.54
CA ALA A 160 -17.05 10.73 4.54
C ALA A 160 -17.20 9.54 5.50
N HIS A 161 -16.72 8.37 5.14
CA HIS A 161 -16.67 7.17 5.98
C HIS A 161 -15.25 6.83 6.49
N GLY A 162 -14.28 7.73 6.35
CA GLY A 162 -12.91 7.53 6.83
C GLY A 162 -12.08 6.53 6.02
N VAL A 163 -12.53 6.18 4.80
CA VAL A 163 -11.78 5.34 3.86
C VAL A 163 -10.96 6.22 2.92
N ARG A 164 -9.66 5.95 2.79
CA ARG A 164 -8.75 6.69 1.91
C ARG A 164 -8.73 6.11 0.52
N PRO A 165 -8.65 6.92 -0.53
CA PRO A 165 -8.15 6.45 -1.81
C PRO A 165 -6.64 6.16 -1.69
N ALA A 166 -6.23 4.96 -2.11
CA ALA A 166 -4.84 4.59 -2.35
C ALA A 166 -4.63 4.55 -3.87
N LEU A 167 -3.69 5.35 -4.41
CA LEU A 167 -3.52 5.53 -5.84
C LEU A 167 -2.54 4.50 -6.41
N GLY A 168 -2.97 3.69 -7.37
CA GLY A 168 -2.16 2.65 -7.99
C GLY A 168 -2.77 2.04 -9.25
N HIS A 169 -2.10 1.05 -9.83
CA HIS A 169 -2.58 0.23 -10.95
C HIS A 169 -2.97 1.04 -12.19
N PHE A 170 -2.06 1.90 -12.64
CA PHE A 170 -2.28 2.77 -13.78
C PHE A 170 -2.14 2.03 -15.12
N THR A 171 -2.91 2.44 -16.13
CA THR A 171 -2.62 2.07 -17.51
C THR A 171 -1.34 2.75 -18.01
N LYS A 172 -0.77 2.21 -19.09
CA LYS A 172 0.46 2.78 -19.69
C LYS A 172 0.19 3.61 -20.95
N ALA A 173 -1.09 3.82 -21.28
CA ALA A 173 -1.47 4.40 -22.57
C ALA A 173 -1.35 5.93 -22.60
N ASP A 174 -1.71 6.61 -21.50
CA ASP A 174 -1.67 8.07 -21.39
C ASP A 174 -1.06 8.49 -20.04
N PRO A 175 0.29 8.48 -19.93
CA PRO A 175 0.95 8.83 -18.69
C PRO A 175 0.69 10.27 -18.24
N GLN A 176 0.54 11.20 -19.19
CA GLN A 176 0.30 12.61 -18.87
C GLN A 176 -1.11 12.83 -18.32
N GLY A 177 -2.12 12.30 -18.99
CA GLY A 177 -3.50 12.35 -18.50
C GLY A 177 -3.67 11.64 -17.16
N ALA A 178 -3.00 10.50 -16.94
CA ALA A 178 -3.00 9.81 -15.66
C ALA A 178 -2.38 10.66 -14.53
N ALA A 179 -1.30 11.40 -14.81
CA ALA A 179 -0.68 12.32 -13.86
C ALA A 179 -1.57 13.52 -13.51
N GLU A 180 -2.35 14.04 -14.46
CA GLU A 180 -3.36 15.06 -14.20
C GLU A 180 -4.46 14.53 -13.27
N LEU A 181 -4.97 13.32 -13.54
CA LEU A 181 -5.97 12.66 -12.71
C LEU A 181 -5.47 12.37 -11.29
N VAL A 182 -4.17 12.09 -11.10
CA VAL A 182 -3.59 12.00 -9.74
C VAL A 182 -3.79 13.31 -8.98
N ARG A 183 -3.47 14.46 -9.60
CA ARG A 183 -3.63 15.79 -8.95
C ARG A 183 -5.09 16.09 -8.67
N ASP A 184 -5.98 15.79 -9.63
CA ASP A 184 -7.43 16.02 -9.49
C ASP A 184 -8.01 15.23 -8.30
N ILE A 185 -7.61 13.95 -8.12
CA ILE A 185 -8.07 13.14 -6.98
C ILE A 185 -7.50 13.67 -5.67
N VAL A 186 -6.24 14.09 -5.64
CA VAL A 186 -5.64 14.69 -4.45
C VAL A 186 -6.40 15.97 -4.09
N ASP A 187 -6.65 16.86 -5.05
CA ASP A 187 -7.42 18.09 -4.84
C ASP A 187 -8.83 17.79 -4.34
N LEU A 188 -9.51 16.83 -4.96
CA LEU A 188 -10.85 16.40 -4.56
C LEU A 188 -10.87 15.85 -3.14
N ALA A 189 -9.91 14.99 -2.76
CA ALA A 189 -9.81 14.46 -1.42
C ALA A 189 -9.53 15.54 -0.36
N TRP A 190 -8.73 16.57 -0.70
CA TRP A 190 -8.44 17.67 0.21
C TRP A 190 -9.59 18.64 0.36
N GLN A 191 -10.50 18.73 -0.61
CA GLN A 191 -11.72 19.52 -0.57
C GLN A 191 -12.90 18.76 0.06
N SER A 192 -12.86 17.44 0.14
CA SER A 192 -13.92 16.59 0.67
C SER A 192 -13.99 16.66 2.20
N GLU A 193 -15.16 16.38 2.76
CA GLU A 193 -15.30 16.09 4.18
C GLU A 193 -14.45 14.87 4.54
N TRP A 194 -13.73 14.96 5.65
CA TRP A 194 -12.86 13.89 6.11
C TRP A 194 -13.19 13.50 7.54
N THR A 195 -13.74 12.32 7.74
CA THR A 195 -14.08 11.78 9.08
C THR A 195 -13.00 10.88 9.64
N GLY A 196 -12.02 10.47 8.82
CA GLY A 196 -10.85 9.73 9.28
C GLY A 196 -9.81 10.62 9.96
N SER A 197 -8.67 10.04 10.28
CA SER A 197 -7.51 10.72 10.86
C SER A 197 -6.29 10.62 9.93
N GLY A 198 -5.38 11.57 10.02
CA GLY A 198 -4.10 11.54 9.31
C GLY A 198 -4.18 11.81 7.81
N ALA A 199 -3.43 11.05 7.02
CA ALA A 199 -3.34 11.28 5.58
C ALA A 199 -4.67 11.05 4.88
N ARG A 200 -5.04 11.95 3.97
CA ARG A 200 -6.27 11.87 3.19
C ARG A 200 -6.13 10.97 1.96
N VAL A 201 -4.93 10.93 1.40
CA VAL A 201 -4.57 10.12 0.23
C VAL A 201 -3.29 9.38 0.54
N ILE A 202 -3.22 8.13 0.13
CA ILE A 202 -2.00 7.35 0.12
C ILE A 202 -1.75 6.81 -1.28
N THR A 203 -0.61 6.18 -1.51
CA THR A 203 -0.43 5.37 -2.71
C THR A 203 -0.45 3.89 -2.37
N ASP A 204 -0.64 3.11 -3.41
CA ASP A 204 -0.16 1.76 -3.50
C ASP A 204 1.37 1.76 -3.75
N HIS A 205 1.96 0.66 -4.17
CA HIS A 205 3.39 0.45 -4.42
C HIS A 205 3.97 1.37 -5.52
N LEU A 206 4.60 2.48 -5.10
CA LEU A 206 5.25 3.42 -6.03
C LEU A 206 6.27 2.70 -6.92
N PHE A 207 6.30 3.00 -8.21
CA PHE A 207 7.06 2.41 -9.30
C PHE A 207 6.57 1.03 -9.79
N ASN A 208 5.57 0.41 -9.16
CA ASN A 208 4.98 -0.82 -9.67
C ASN A 208 3.65 -0.51 -10.38
N ASP A 209 3.34 -1.28 -11.41
CA ASP A 209 2.15 -1.19 -12.25
C ASP A 209 1.73 0.24 -12.63
N MET A 210 2.70 1.02 -13.12
CA MET A 210 2.51 2.38 -13.62
C MET A 210 3.42 2.67 -14.83
N PRO A 211 3.13 3.71 -15.63
CA PRO A 211 4.00 4.11 -16.73
C PRO A 211 5.30 4.70 -16.20
N LEU A 212 6.43 4.21 -16.67
CA LEU A 212 7.77 4.61 -16.25
C LEU A 212 8.70 4.86 -17.44
N ASN A 213 9.52 5.90 -17.31
CA ASN A 213 10.62 6.18 -18.25
C ASN A 213 11.91 5.44 -17.86
N ILE A 214 12.00 4.89 -16.66
CA ILE A 214 13.18 4.18 -16.13
C ILE A 214 12.93 2.69 -15.97
N LYS A 215 14.00 1.92 -15.99
CA LYS A 215 14.00 0.54 -15.52
C LYS A 215 14.20 0.54 -13.99
N HIS A 216 13.13 0.36 -13.26
CA HIS A 216 13.09 0.48 -11.80
C HIS A 216 13.49 -0.80 -11.05
N ALA A 217 13.55 -1.97 -11.74
CA ALA A 217 13.84 -3.27 -11.13
C ALA A 217 14.72 -4.15 -12.02
N PHE A 218 15.58 -4.97 -11.40
CA PHE A 218 16.55 -5.85 -12.08
C PHE A 218 16.32 -7.30 -11.64
N ARG A 219 15.19 -7.88 -12.04
CA ARG A 219 14.63 -9.14 -11.51
C ARG A 219 15.30 -10.42 -12.04
N THR A 220 16.01 -10.36 -13.19
CA THR A 220 16.69 -11.52 -13.77
C THR A 220 18.21 -11.39 -13.66
N SER A 221 18.93 -12.51 -13.73
CA SER A 221 20.40 -12.52 -13.74
C SER A 221 20.97 -11.62 -14.85
N ALA A 222 20.40 -11.67 -16.05
CA ALA A 222 20.79 -10.80 -17.17
C ALA A 222 20.52 -9.31 -16.91
N ALA A 223 19.44 -8.99 -16.23
CA ALA A 223 19.13 -7.62 -15.82
C ALA A 223 20.08 -7.13 -14.73
N ARG A 224 20.37 -7.96 -13.74
CA ARG A 224 21.33 -7.64 -12.65
C ARG A 224 22.74 -7.38 -13.20
N ALA A 225 23.20 -8.11 -14.20
CA ALA A 225 24.48 -7.86 -14.84
C ALA A 225 24.63 -6.45 -15.47
N LYS A 226 23.51 -5.81 -15.79
CA LYS A 226 23.48 -4.44 -16.36
C LYS A 226 23.13 -3.36 -15.32
N ARG A 227 22.84 -3.75 -14.09
CA ARG A 227 22.32 -2.84 -13.06
C ARG A 227 23.24 -1.63 -12.83
N GLU A 228 24.52 -1.85 -12.59
CA GLU A 228 25.48 -0.78 -12.28
C GLU A 228 25.57 0.24 -13.40
N SER A 229 25.72 -0.21 -14.65
CA SER A 229 25.80 0.69 -15.80
C SER A 229 24.47 1.45 -16.04
N THR A 230 23.33 0.82 -15.77
CA THR A 230 22.02 1.47 -15.89
C THR A 230 21.85 2.54 -14.82
N LEU A 231 22.16 2.23 -13.56
CA LEU A 231 22.04 3.20 -12.46
C LEU A 231 23.04 4.35 -12.58
N ALA A 232 24.25 4.10 -13.09
CA ALA A 232 25.22 5.16 -13.38
C ALA A 232 24.70 6.14 -14.44
N ALA A 233 23.95 5.65 -15.44
CA ALA A 233 23.34 6.50 -16.47
C ALA A 233 22.16 7.34 -15.93
N TYR A 234 21.54 6.92 -14.83
CA TYR A 234 20.42 7.65 -14.20
C TYR A 234 20.88 8.83 -13.34
N ASP A 235 22.14 8.86 -12.93
CA ASP A 235 22.70 9.94 -12.09
C ASP A 235 21.85 10.22 -10.83
N LEU A 236 21.48 9.15 -10.12
CA LEU A 236 20.58 9.20 -8.95
C LEU A 236 20.90 10.32 -7.94
N PRO A 237 22.20 10.62 -7.61
CA PRO A 237 22.50 11.68 -6.66
C PRO A 237 21.99 13.06 -7.07
N ASN A 238 21.88 13.31 -8.37
CA ASN A 238 21.47 14.59 -8.93
C ASN A 238 19.96 14.66 -9.26
N TRP A 239 19.19 13.60 -9.00
CA TRP A 239 17.75 13.67 -9.16
C TRP A 239 17.13 14.77 -8.30
N THR A 240 16.21 15.55 -8.89
CA THR A 240 15.40 16.54 -8.18
C THR A 240 13.92 16.29 -8.45
N LEU A 241 13.05 16.77 -7.60
CA LEU A 241 11.58 16.67 -7.83
C LEU A 241 11.15 17.39 -9.11
N ALA A 242 11.84 18.48 -9.48
CA ALA A 242 11.52 19.24 -10.68
C ALA A 242 11.77 18.45 -11.98
N ASP A 243 12.73 17.52 -11.96
CA ASP A 243 13.14 16.76 -13.13
C ASP A 243 12.45 15.40 -13.22
N MET A 244 11.65 14.98 -12.20
CA MET A 244 11.05 13.64 -12.12
C MET A 244 10.15 13.30 -13.30
N ASP A 245 9.47 14.26 -13.89
CA ASP A 245 8.64 14.04 -15.07
C ASP A 245 9.45 13.49 -16.25
N GLN A 246 10.62 14.07 -16.48
CA GLN A 246 11.53 13.64 -17.56
C GLN A 246 12.27 12.34 -17.17
N ILE A 247 12.67 12.19 -15.90
CA ILE A 247 13.46 11.08 -15.40
C ILE A 247 12.61 9.82 -15.25
N ALA A 248 11.61 9.86 -14.38
CA ALA A 248 10.83 8.68 -14.00
C ALA A 248 9.49 8.57 -14.74
N GLY A 249 9.00 9.67 -15.28
CA GLY A 249 7.74 9.77 -15.99
C GLY A 249 6.69 10.62 -15.25
N PRO A 250 5.60 11.03 -15.94
CA PRO A 250 4.62 11.96 -15.42
C PRO A 250 3.90 11.46 -14.15
N VAL A 251 3.50 10.18 -14.10
CA VAL A 251 2.75 9.62 -12.97
C VAL A 251 3.59 9.58 -11.69
N PRO A 252 4.80 8.95 -11.68
CA PRO A 252 5.63 8.99 -10.47
C PRO A 252 6.03 10.42 -10.09
N ALA A 253 6.24 11.32 -11.05
CA ALA A 253 6.52 12.73 -10.75
C ALA A 253 5.34 13.42 -10.03
N ALA A 254 4.11 13.22 -10.49
CA ALA A 254 2.93 13.75 -9.83
C ALA A 254 2.81 13.24 -8.40
N ILE A 255 2.91 11.93 -8.20
CA ILE A 255 2.86 11.31 -6.87
C ILE A 255 3.97 11.85 -5.95
N MET A 256 5.23 11.88 -6.43
CA MET A 256 6.37 12.31 -5.62
C MET A 256 6.29 13.79 -5.24
N ASN A 257 5.80 14.66 -6.13
CA ASN A 257 5.60 16.07 -5.82
C ASN A 257 4.48 16.27 -4.78
N GLU A 258 3.35 15.57 -4.92
CA GLU A 258 2.26 15.63 -3.95
C GLU A 258 2.67 15.05 -2.57
N ALA A 259 3.50 14.00 -2.57
CA ALA A 259 4.05 13.46 -1.33
C ALA A 259 5.01 14.46 -0.67
N ALA A 260 5.94 15.06 -1.42
CA ALA A 260 6.85 16.07 -0.89
C ALA A 260 6.12 17.31 -0.35
N ALA A 261 4.96 17.64 -0.94
CA ALA A 261 4.06 18.68 -0.44
C ALA A 261 3.25 18.26 0.80
N GLY A 262 3.36 17.01 1.27
CA GLY A 262 2.64 16.47 2.42
C GLY A 262 1.16 16.15 2.14
N ARG A 263 0.77 16.08 0.88
CA ARG A 263 -0.63 15.82 0.48
C ARG A 263 -0.93 14.34 0.26
N ILE A 264 0.10 13.53 0.00
CA ILE A 264 0.07 12.07 -0.11
C ILE A 264 1.04 11.47 0.91
N ALA A 265 0.68 10.34 1.54
CA ALA A 265 1.66 9.46 2.16
C ALA A 265 1.96 8.31 1.18
N ALA A 266 3.14 8.34 0.56
CA ALA A 266 3.50 7.41 -0.50
C ALA A 266 4.07 6.11 0.05
N CYS A 267 3.65 4.96 -0.51
CA CYS A 267 4.19 3.65 -0.17
C CYS A 267 5.29 3.22 -1.14
N ILE A 268 6.35 2.61 -0.65
CA ILE A 268 7.47 2.14 -1.46
C ILE A 268 8.10 0.87 -0.88
N ASN A 269 8.47 -0.08 -1.77
CA ASN A 269 9.16 -1.32 -1.41
C ASN A 269 10.66 -1.09 -1.23
N PHE A 270 11.25 -1.77 -0.24
CA PHE A 270 12.69 -1.85 -0.01
C PHE A 270 13.21 -3.30 -0.08
N ASP A 271 12.59 -4.15 -0.89
CA ASP A 271 13.03 -5.53 -1.10
C ASP A 271 14.18 -5.65 -2.15
N GLY A 272 14.36 -4.65 -2.99
CA GLY A 272 15.33 -4.66 -4.09
C GLY A 272 14.90 -5.47 -5.31
N GLU A 273 13.66 -5.98 -5.29
CA GLU A 273 13.08 -6.85 -6.31
C GLU A 273 11.86 -6.21 -6.98
N HIS A 274 10.94 -5.63 -6.22
CA HIS A 274 9.90 -4.74 -6.76
C HIS A 274 10.53 -3.47 -7.30
N VAL A 275 11.37 -2.83 -6.50
CA VAL A 275 12.10 -1.60 -6.84
C VAL A 275 13.57 -1.78 -6.45
N ASP A 276 14.48 -1.29 -7.28
CA ASP A 276 15.90 -1.24 -6.94
C ASP A 276 16.14 -0.39 -5.69
N LEU A 277 16.96 -0.89 -4.77
CA LEU A 277 17.18 -0.25 -3.47
C LEU A 277 17.72 1.19 -3.58
N ALA A 278 18.59 1.46 -4.57
CA ALA A 278 19.13 2.80 -4.75
C ALA A 278 18.06 3.78 -5.26
N ILE A 279 17.18 3.32 -6.15
CA ILE A 279 16.03 4.09 -6.63
C ILE A 279 15.05 4.34 -5.47
N ALA A 280 14.70 3.30 -4.71
CA ALA A 280 13.80 3.42 -3.56
C ALA A 280 14.31 4.40 -2.51
N ALA A 281 15.59 4.30 -2.12
CA ALA A 281 16.19 5.18 -1.14
C ALA A 281 16.24 6.64 -1.64
N ARG A 282 16.57 6.86 -2.92
CA ARG A 282 16.59 8.20 -3.50
C ARG A 282 15.19 8.81 -3.56
N ALA A 283 14.20 8.06 -4.02
CA ALA A 283 12.82 8.53 -4.09
C ALA A 283 12.26 8.87 -2.69
N ALA A 284 12.46 7.99 -1.71
CA ALA A 284 12.04 8.24 -0.32
C ALA A 284 12.71 9.50 0.26
N GLY A 285 13.99 9.73 -0.05
CA GLY A 285 14.70 10.95 0.34
C GLY A 285 14.13 12.21 -0.30
N LEU A 286 13.72 12.16 -1.58
CA LEU A 286 13.13 13.30 -2.29
C LEU A 286 11.72 13.63 -1.77
N MET A 287 10.89 12.63 -1.53
CA MET A 287 9.54 12.82 -0.97
C MET A 287 9.57 13.26 0.51
N GLY A 288 10.68 12.95 1.20
CA GLY A 288 10.81 13.08 2.65
C GLY A 288 10.28 11.84 3.38
N HIS A 289 11.09 11.32 4.32
CA HIS A 289 10.75 10.11 5.07
C HIS A 289 9.48 10.26 5.92
N ALA A 290 9.12 11.49 6.29
CA ALA A 290 7.87 11.79 6.99
C ALA A 290 6.61 11.69 6.10
N ASN A 291 6.77 11.61 4.78
CA ASN A 291 5.68 11.49 3.81
C ASN A 291 5.74 10.15 3.06
N THR A 292 6.61 9.25 3.50
CA THR A 292 6.84 7.97 2.84
C THR A 292 6.63 6.82 3.84
N MET A 293 5.97 5.75 3.41
CA MET A 293 5.78 4.52 4.17
C MET A 293 6.50 3.39 3.44
N LEU A 294 7.29 2.62 4.18
CA LEU A 294 7.82 1.37 3.69
C LEU A 294 6.70 0.33 3.71
N MET A 295 6.52 -0.39 2.62
CA MET A 295 5.57 -1.48 2.49
C MET A 295 6.26 -2.73 1.96
N THR A 296 5.73 -3.91 2.25
CA THR A 296 6.35 -5.14 1.79
C THR A 296 5.72 -5.69 0.52
N ASP A 297 4.42 -5.53 0.36
CA ASP A 297 3.65 -6.20 -0.68
C ASP A 297 3.91 -7.72 -0.66
N ARG A 298 4.07 -8.29 0.55
CA ARG A 298 4.43 -9.69 0.72
C ARG A 298 3.21 -10.60 0.75
N CYS A 299 3.44 -11.84 0.28
CA CYS A 299 2.58 -12.98 0.52
C CYS A 299 3.48 -14.16 0.91
N ASP A 300 3.18 -14.83 2.03
CA ASP A 300 3.91 -16.02 2.48
C ASP A 300 3.27 -17.32 1.95
N SER A 301 2.17 -17.19 1.19
CA SER A 301 1.45 -18.29 0.58
C SER A 301 1.73 -18.37 -0.93
N ALA A 302 1.77 -19.57 -1.47
CA ALA A 302 1.78 -19.80 -2.92
C ALA A 302 0.40 -19.54 -3.57
N ARG A 303 -0.48 -18.78 -2.89
CA ARG A 303 -1.83 -18.44 -3.37
C ARG A 303 -2.20 -17.03 -2.98
N ILE A 304 -2.93 -16.35 -3.85
CA ILE A 304 -3.44 -15.00 -3.63
C ILE A 304 -4.84 -14.87 -4.25
N GLY A 305 -5.84 -14.46 -3.49
CA GLY A 305 -7.22 -14.34 -3.98
C GLY A 305 -7.77 -15.62 -4.64
N GLY A 306 -7.28 -16.80 -4.25
CA GLY A 306 -7.62 -18.09 -4.82
C GLY A 306 -6.87 -18.44 -6.11
N GLN A 307 -5.86 -17.66 -6.49
CA GLN A 307 -4.98 -17.90 -7.63
C GLN A 307 -3.66 -18.52 -7.16
N GLU A 308 -3.19 -19.58 -7.81
CA GLU A 308 -1.90 -20.19 -7.55
C GLU A 308 -0.77 -19.28 -8.07
N LEU A 309 0.32 -19.22 -7.29
CA LEU A 309 1.52 -18.45 -7.58
C LEU A 309 2.75 -19.37 -7.62
N HIS A 310 3.78 -18.92 -8.32
CA HIS A 310 5.07 -19.60 -8.35
C HIS A 310 6.23 -18.61 -8.14
N GLN A 311 7.35 -19.10 -7.64
CA GLN A 311 8.61 -18.37 -7.59
C GLN A 311 9.54 -18.82 -8.69
N THR A 312 10.53 -18.00 -9.02
CA THR A 312 11.61 -18.36 -9.95
C THR A 312 12.93 -18.46 -9.20
N ASP A 313 13.94 -19.11 -9.80
CA ASP A 313 15.29 -19.18 -9.21
C ASP A 313 16.02 -17.83 -9.22
N ASP A 314 15.47 -16.82 -9.91
CA ASP A 314 16.11 -15.52 -10.08
C ASP A 314 15.92 -14.59 -8.88
N ASN A 315 14.77 -14.66 -8.18
CA ASN A 315 14.42 -13.72 -7.10
C ASN A 315 13.33 -14.32 -6.18
N GLY A 316 12.99 -13.61 -5.10
CA GLY A 316 11.98 -14.04 -4.13
C GLY A 316 10.55 -13.59 -4.42
N LEU A 317 10.28 -12.97 -5.57
CA LEU A 317 8.94 -12.54 -5.93
C LEU A 317 8.02 -13.71 -6.28
N TRP A 318 6.75 -13.53 -5.99
CA TRP A 318 5.68 -14.40 -6.45
C TRP A 318 5.15 -13.95 -7.80
N TYR A 319 4.92 -14.89 -8.70
CA TYR A 319 4.46 -14.65 -10.06
C TYR A 319 3.17 -15.39 -10.34
N GLN A 320 2.28 -14.74 -11.09
CA GLN A 320 1.16 -15.37 -11.77
C GLN A 320 1.63 -16.11 -13.03
N ASP A 321 0.76 -16.94 -13.59
CA ASP A 321 0.95 -17.48 -14.93
C ASP A 321 1.19 -16.34 -15.94
N GLY A 322 2.17 -16.51 -16.81
CA GLY A 322 2.57 -15.45 -17.75
C GLY A 322 3.66 -14.51 -17.23
N GLY A 323 4.18 -14.72 -16.01
CA GLY A 323 5.33 -13.99 -15.48
C GLY A 323 5.02 -12.59 -14.93
N ILE A 324 3.77 -12.33 -14.57
CA ILE A 324 3.35 -11.09 -13.91
C ILE A 324 3.67 -11.21 -12.42
N VAL A 325 4.35 -10.22 -11.86
CA VAL A 325 4.62 -10.14 -10.41
C VAL A 325 3.32 -9.91 -9.66
N ALA A 326 3.06 -10.72 -8.65
CA ALA A 326 1.84 -10.68 -7.85
C ALA A 326 2.10 -10.22 -6.40
N ALA A 327 3.28 -10.52 -5.84
CA ALA A 327 3.65 -10.13 -4.48
C ALA A 327 5.14 -10.32 -4.23
N GLY A 328 5.65 -9.75 -3.15
CA GLY A 328 6.95 -10.06 -2.58
C GLY A 328 6.91 -11.22 -1.60
N SER A 329 8.08 -11.58 -1.06
CA SER A 329 8.21 -12.58 0.01
C SER A 329 9.07 -12.10 1.19
N GLN A 330 9.61 -10.87 1.12
CA GLN A 330 10.50 -10.38 2.16
C GLN A 330 9.70 -9.72 3.29
N PRO A 331 9.87 -10.16 4.56
CA PRO A 331 9.21 -9.55 5.70
C PRO A 331 9.75 -8.13 5.96
N LEU A 332 8.97 -7.31 6.66
CA LEU A 332 9.26 -5.90 6.96
C LEU A 332 10.67 -5.73 7.57
N ALA A 333 11.05 -6.59 8.52
CA ALA A 333 12.37 -6.55 9.15
C ALA A 333 13.53 -6.74 8.16
N ARG A 334 13.33 -7.46 7.05
CA ARG A 334 14.35 -7.60 6.00
C ARG A 334 14.46 -6.31 5.18
N GLN A 335 13.33 -5.73 4.82
CA GLN A 335 13.29 -4.49 4.05
C GLN A 335 13.85 -3.31 4.87
N MET A 336 13.64 -3.27 6.20
CA MET A 336 14.29 -2.32 7.10
C MET A 336 15.83 -2.41 7.03
N ARG A 337 16.39 -3.63 7.07
CA ARG A 337 17.83 -3.83 6.91
C ARG A 337 18.34 -3.39 5.54
N ASN A 338 17.57 -3.64 4.48
CA ASN A 338 17.90 -3.18 3.14
C ASN A 338 17.96 -1.63 3.08
N ALA A 339 17.00 -0.94 3.69
CA ALA A 339 17.01 0.53 3.77
C ALA A 339 18.25 1.06 4.54
N GLN A 340 18.62 0.42 5.66
CA GLN A 340 19.85 0.75 6.39
C GLN A 340 21.11 0.54 5.54
N GLN A 341 21.19 -0.54 4.76
CA GLN A 341 22.29 -0.78 3.82
C GLN A 341 22.41 0.32 2.74
N MET A 342 21.30 0.96 2.41
CA MET A 342 21.28 2.13 1.52
C MET A 342 21.59 3.46 2.23
N GLY A 343 21.98 3.42 3.50
CA GLY A 343 22.37 4.60 4.26
C GLY A 343 21.22 5.35 4.93
N VAL A 344 20.00 4.76 4.96
CA VAL A 344 18.89 5.34 5.73
C VAL A 344 19.20 5.18 7.21
N ALA A 345 19.40 6.31 7.89
CA ALA A 345 19.70 6.33 9.33
C ALA A 345 18.47 5.93 10.18
N ASP A 346 18.70 5.58 11.45
CA ASP A 346 17.65 5.01 12.31
C ASP A 346 16.42 5.90 12.46
N ALA A 347 16.57 7.20 12.69
CA ALA A 347 15.43 8.10 12.85
C ALA A 347 14.58 8.22 11.57
N PRO A 348 15.14 8.48 10.36
CA PRO A 348 14.41 8.35 9.09
C PRO A 348 13.78 6.98 8.86
N LEU A 349 14.49 5.89 9.21
CA LEU A 349 13.95 4.54 9.07
C LEU A 349 12.68 4.35 9.91
N TRP A 350 12.69 4.83 11.14
CA TRP A 350 11.49 4.78 11.99
C TRP A 350 10.34 5.64 11.44
N GLN A 351 10.63 6.74 10.77
CA GLN A 351 9.59 7.48 10.05
C GLN A 351 8.98 6.62 8.95
N LEU A 352 9.81 5.93 8.15
CA LEU A 352 9.34 5.08 7.04
C LEU A 352 8.47 3.90 7.51
N VAL A 353 8.82 3.24 8.62
CA VAL A 353 8.19 1.98 9.02
C VAL A 353 7.12 2.12 10.11
N ALA A 354 7.12 3.22 10.85
CA ALA A 354 6.20 3.44 11.96
C ALA A 354 5.61 4.85 11.97
N GLY A 355 6.42 5.89 12.09
CA GLY A 355 5.96 7.26 12.33
C GLY A 355 4.98 7.77 11.27
N THR A 356 5.29 7.57 9.99
CA THR A 356 4.41 8.00 8.89
C THR A 356 3.14 7.18 8.84
N ALA A 357 3.22 5.85 9.01
CA ALA A 357 2.05 4.98 9.01
C ALA A 357 1.11 5.29 10.20
N HIS A 358 1.66 5.46 11.41
CA HIS A 358 0.84 5.84 12.57
C HIS A 358 0.15 7.19 12.39
N ARG A 359 0.83 8.19 11.83
CA ARG A 359 0.20 9.47 11.48
C ARG A 359 -0.83 9.30 10.36
N ALA A 360 -0.50 8.55 9.32
CA ALA A 360 -1.40 8.35 8.18
C ALA A 360 -2.71 7.66 8.59
N PHE A 361 -2.66 6.67 9.47
CA PHE A 361 -3.83 5.88 9.84
C PHE A 361 -4.43 6.25 11.20
N GLY A 362 -3.86 7.24 11.89
CA GLY A 362 -4.36 7.66 13.21
C GLY A 362 -4.24 6.57 14.27
N THR A 363 -3.28 5.67 14.10
CA THR A 363 -3.02 4.56 15.01
C THR A 363 -1.93 4.90 16.03
N GLY A 364 -1.76 6.20 16.36
CA GLY A 364 -0.77 6.68 17.31
C GLY A 364 -0.70 5.79 18.55
N ALA A 365 0.47 5.76 19.20
CA ALA A 365 0.68 4.95 20.41
C ALA A 365 -0.58 5.00 21.28
N PRO A 366 -1.07 3.87 21.81
CA PRO A 366 -2.23 3.90 22.68
C PRO A 366 -1.95 4.96 23.74
N ALA A 367 -2.75 6.01 23.72
CA ALA A 367 -2.77 6.95 24.82
C ALA A 367 -2.96 6.08 26.06
N GLU A 368 -1.87 5.90 26.80
CA GLU A 368 -1.86 5.26 28.09
C GLU A 368 -2.80 4.04 28.21
N LEU A 369 -2.21 2.85 28.15
CA LEU A 369 -2.62 1.86 29.14
C LEU A 369 -2.31 2.55 30.48
N ALA A 370 -3.18 3.51 30.81
CA ALA A 370 -3.20 4.18 32.08
C ALA A 370 -3.27 3.09 33.12
N THR A 371 -2.21 2.93 33.82
CA THR A 371 -2.12 2.42 35.17
C THR A 371 -3.48 2.29 35.88
N ALA A 372 -4.23 1.26 35.54
CA ALA A 372 -5.28 0.70 36.41
C ALA A 372 -4.59 -0.30 37.32
N GLY A 373 -3.73 0.23 38.18
CA GLY A 373 -2.95 -0.59 39.08
C GLY A 373 -2.31 0.18 40.20
N GLU A 374 -2.98 1.23 40.75
CA GLU A 374 -2.70 1.74 42.07
C GLU A 374 -3.93 2.46 42.64
N ALA A 375 -4.86 1.69 43.14
CA ALA A 375 -5.76 2.14 44.17
C ALA A 375 -6.23 0.92 44.99
N ARG A 376 -5.43 0.61 46.05
CA ARG A 376 -5.75 -0.08 47.30
C ARG A 376 -6.42 -1.45 47.22
#